data_4d2037a77845382619915f0f6fda4aad
#
_entry.id   4d2037a77845382619915f0f6fda4aad
#
_cell.length_a   1.000
_cell.length_b   1.000
_cell.length_c   1.000
_cell.angle_alpha   90.00
_cell.angle_beta   90.00
_cell.angle_gamma   90.00
#
_symmetry.space_group_name_H-M   'P 1'
#
loop_
_entity.id
_entity.type
_entity.pdbx_description
1 polymer ?
#
loop_
_entity_poly.entity_id
_entity_poly.type
_entity_poly.pdbx_seq_one_letter_code
_entity_poly.pdbx_strand_id
1 'polypeptide(L)'
;MTNTGIVNIRGKEYQTVALRVQKFRELHPGWSLTSEVLFRDADCVVMKSIIADETGRVLATGHAEEYRKSSQINGTSALENAETSAHGRSLAALGIGGTEFASANEVQNAIHQQSKPANSAKPAAKPLDRQLRTKEELETLIYAATSPELLTVVWKALAPEERDIVREIAASHGEKLKGEQDA
;
A
#
# COMPACT_ATOMS: atom_id res chain seq x y z
N MET A 1 13.64 29.15 18.79
CA MET A 1 13.73 28.78 17.38
C MET A 1 12.37 28.23 16.95
N THR A 2 11.69 28.94 16.07
CA THR A 2 10.40 28.46 15.53
C THR A 2 10.67 27.22 14.66
N ASN A 3 10.11 26.10 15.05
CA ASN A 3 10.20 24.88 14.25
C ASN A 3 9.35 25.08 12.96
N THR A 4 10.02 25.37 11.85
CA THR A 4 9.35 25.66 10.57
C THR A 4 8.78 24.42 9.90
N GLY A 5 8.97 23.21 10.46
CA GLY A 5 8.61 21.94 9.84
C GLY A 5 9.43 21.59 8.58
N ILE A 6 10.49 22.35 8.29
CA ILE A 6 11.46 22.08 7.22
C ILE A 6 12.77 21.63 7.86
N VAL A 7 13.31 20.51 7.40
CA VAL A 7 14.55 19.92 7.89
C VAL A 7 15.53 19.78 6.74
N ASN A 8 16.75 20.33 6.91
CA ASN A 8 17.82 20.10 5.95
C ASN A 8 18.56 18.80 6.29
N ILE A 9 18.58 17.88 5.33
CA ILE A 9 19.27 16.60 5.46
C ILE A 9 20.20 16.43 4.25
N ARG A 10 21.50 16.41 4.48
CA ARG A 10 22.52 16.25 3.45
C ARG A 10 22.40 17.28 2.31
N GLY A 11 22.08 18.53 2.65
CA GLY A 11 21.95 19.63 1.68
C GLY A 11 20.61 19.73 0.94
N LYS A 12 19.67 18.85 1.24
CA LYS A 12 18.30 18.89 0.71
C LYS A 12 17.30 19.26 1.79
N GLU A 13 16.28 20.01 1.42
CA GLU A 13 15.19 20.40 2.31
C GLU A 13 14.04 19.40 2.22
N TYR A 14 13.63 18.90 3.38
CA TYR A 14 12.51 17.96 3.52
C TYR A 14 11.46 18.57 4.45
N GLN A 15 10.20 18.45 4.04
CA GLN A 15 9.08 18.82 4.90
C GLN A 15 8.74 17.66 5.85
N THR A 16 8.45 17.98 7.11
CA THR A 16 7.86 17.02 8.04
C THR A 16 6.42 16.69 7.61
N VAL A 17 5.93 15.52 8.01
CA VAL A 17 4.53 15.14 7.76
C VAL A 17 3.57 16.13 8.44
N ALA A 18 3.90 16.62 9.63
CA ALA A 18 3.09 17.62 10.34
C ALA A 18 2.91 18.92 9.51
N LEU A 19 3.97 19.42 8.86
CA LEU A 19 3.88 20.59 7.99
C LEU A 19 3.02 20.30 6.75
N ARG A 20 3.16 19.12 6.15
CA ARG A 20 2.32 18.70 5.01
C ARG A 20 0.84 18.64 5.38
N VAL A 21 0.51 18.08 6.54
CA VAL A 21 -0.87 18.01 7.07
C VAL A 21 -1.42 19.42 7.34
N GLN A 22 -0.62 20.30 7.94
CA GLN A 22 -1.03 21.70 8.16
C GLN A 22 -1.40 22.37 6.83
N LYS A 23 -0.51 22.32 5.85
CA LYS A 23 -0.76 22.88 4.49
C LYS A 23 -2.00 22.28 3.84
N PHE A 24 -2.18 20.97 3.97
CA PHE A 24 -3.36 20.30 3.45
C PHE A 24 -4.65 20.84 4.05
N ARG A 25 -4.71 21.02 5.37
CA ARG A 25 -5.88 21.56 6.06
C ARG A 25 -6.14 23.03 5.72
N GLU A 26 -5.10 23.81 5.47
CA GLU A 26 -5.21 25.21 5.03
C GLU A 26 -5.72 25.32 3.59
N LEU A 27 -5.23 24.49 2.67
CA LEU A 27 -5.58 24.52 1.25
C LEU A 27 -6.91 23.82 0.95
N HIS A 28 -7.27 22.78 1.71
CA HIS A 28 -8.41 21.91 1.44
C HIS A 28 -9.21 21.61 2.73
N PRO A 29 -9.87 22.62 3.35
CA PRO A 29 -10.53 22.45 4.63
C PRO A 29 -11.69 21.44 4.62
N GLY A 30 -12.33 21.24 3.45
CA GLY A 30 -13.46 20.30 3.29
C GLY A 30 -13.04 18.87 2.90
N TRP A 31 -11.74 18.65 2.58
CA TRP A 31 -11.30 17.33 2.12
C TRP A 31 -10.93 16.42 3.30
N SER A 32 -11.05 15.13 3.08
CA SER A 32 -10.69 14.12 4.08
C SER A 32 -9.27 13.59 3.86
N LEU A 33 -8.58 13.36 4.98
CA LEU A 33 -7.34 12.60 5.07
C LEU A 33 -7.58 11.50 6.10
N THR A 34 -7.63 10.27 5.65
CA THR A 34 -7.94 9.08 6.46
C THR A 34 -6.88 8.00 6.28
N SER A 35 -6.85 7.04 7.17
CA SER A 35 -5.98 5.87 7.10
C SER A 35 -6.74 4.58 7.36
N GLU A 36 -6.23 3.48 6.83
CA GLU A 36 -6.70 2.12 7.08
C GLU A 36 -5.53 1.17 7.29
N VAL A 37 -5.69 0.19 8.17
CA VAL A 37 -4.74 -0.90 8.35
C VAL A 37 -5.03 -1.95 7.28
N LEU A 38 -4.11 -2.14 6.32
CA LEU A 38 -4.23 -3.20 5.31
C LEU A 38 -3.78 -4.55 5.84
N PHE A 39 -2.75 -4.54 6.68
CA PHE A 39 -2.20 -5.75 7.28
C PHE A 39 -1.56 -5.43 8.63
N ARG A 40 -1.67 -6.35 9.59
CA ARG A 40 -1.01 -6.26 10.89
C ARG A 40 -0.80 -7.64 11.48
N ASP A 41 0.43 -7.93 11.87
CA ASP A 41 0.79 -9.12 12.66
C ASP A 41 1.80 -8.79 13.78
N ALA A 42 2.44 -9.83 14.33
CA ALA A 42 3.46 -9.69 15.36
C ALA A 42 4.77 -9.06 14.83
N ASP A 43 5.03 -9.09 13.52
CA ASP A 43 6.27 -8.66 12.92
C ASP A 43 6.14 -7.34 12.14
N CYS A 44 4.98 -7.07 11.51
CA CYS A 44 4.85 -5.93 10.62
C CYS A 44 3.46 -5.27 10.66
N VAL A 45 3.40 -4.03 10.20
CA VAL A 45 2.16 -3.26 9.97
C VAL A 45 2.23 -2.63 8.58
N VAL A 46 1.16 -2.77 7.80
CA VAL A 46 0.98 -2.08 6.52
C VAL A 46 -0.21 -1.14 6.62
N MET A 47 0.03 0.12 6.35
CA MET A 47 -0.97 1.19 6.39
C MET A 47 -1.20 1.77 5.00
N LYS A 48 -2.44 2.17 4.74
CA LYS A 48 -2.82 2.98 3.59
C LYS A 48 -3.42 4.29 4.06
N SER A 49 -2.98 5.39 3.49
CA SER A 49 -3.59 6.71 3.62
C SER A 49 -4.38 7.05 2.37
N ILE A 50 -5.51 7.70 2.54
CA ILE A 50 -6.43 8.08 1.47
C ILE A 50 -6.75 9.56 1.62
N ILE A 51 -6.66 10.31 0.53
CA ILE A 51 -7.16 11.67 0.42
C ILE A 51 -8.35 11.66 -0.53
N ALA A 52 -9.49 12.18 -0.06
CA ALA A 52 -10.68 12.33 -0.88
C ALA A 52 -11.24 13.74 -0.79
N ASP A 53 -11.87 14.21 -1.88
CA ASP A 53 -12.56 15.48 -1.92
C ASP A 53 -13.91 15.42 -1.18
N GLU A 54 -14.66 16.54 -1.19
CA GLU A 54 -15.95 16.68 -0.53
C GLU A 54 -17.02 15.72 -1.07
N THR A 55 -16.84 15.23 -2.29
CA THR A 55 -17.75 14.25 -2.91
C THR A 55 -17.40 12.81 -2.58
N GLY A 56 -16.29 12.58 -1.89
CA GLY A 56 -15.76 11.25 -1.58
C GLY A 56 -14.90 10.65 -2.70
N ARG A 57 -14.59 11.40 -3.77
CA ARG A 57 -13.70 10.95 -4.83
C ARG A 57 -12.27 10.89 -4.32
N VAL A 58 -11.62 9.73 -4.43
CA VAL A 58 -10.22 9.55 -4.05
C VAL A 58 -9.30 10.30 -5.02
N LEU A 59 -8.47 11.17 -4.48
CA LEU A 59 -7.53 12.01 -5.22
C LEU A 59 -6.09 11.53 -5.12
N ALA A 60 -5.70 11.00 -3.97
CA ALA A 60 -4.37 10.46 -3.74
C ALA A 60 -4.39 9.36 -2.68
N THR A 61 -3.43 8.43 -2.79
CA THR A 61 -3.17 7.39 -1.79
C THR A 61 -1.69 7.31 -1.48
N GLY A 62 -1.38 6.82 -0.28
CA GLY A 62 -0.01 6.53 0.14
C GLY A 62 0.01 5.24 0.96
N HIS A 63 1.06 4.44 0.79
CA HIS A 63 1.23 3.19 1.54
C HIS A 63 2.55 3.21 2.29
N ALA A 64 2.56 2.63 3.47
CA ALA A 64 3.78 2.43 4.25
C ALA A 64 3.73 1.10 4.99
N GLU A 65 4.90 0.51 5.12
CA GLU A 65 5.14 -0.72 5.84
C GLU A 65 6.20 -0.48 6.90
N GLU A 66 5.94 -0.90 8.14
CA GLU A 66 6.89 -0.82 9.24
C GLU A 66 7.04 -2.18 9.93
N TYR A 67 8.30 -2.62 10.07
CA TYR A 67 8.65 -3.83 10.80
C TYR A 67 9.00 -3.51 12.24
N ARG A 68 8.37 -4.24 13.19
CA ARG A 68 8.55 -4.01 14.63
C ARG A 68 10.00 -4.22 15.08
N LYS A 69 10.73 -5.13 14.43
CA LYS A 69 12.13 -5.43 14.75
C LYS A 69 13.13 -4.52 14.04
N SER A 70 12.69 -3.58 13.18
CA SER A 70 13.60 -2.70 12.43
C SER A 70 14.24 -1.63 13.31
N SER A 71 13.60 -1.23 14.39
CA SER A 71 14.14 -0.27 15.36
C SER A 71 13.51 -0.47 16.74
N GLN A 72 14.16 0.08 17.78
CA GLN A 72 13.60 0.06 19.14
C GLN A 72 12.27 0.84 19.20
N ILE A 73 12.15 1.93 18.44
CA ILE A 73 10.92 2.74 18.36
C ILE A 73 9.81 1.93 17.69
N ASN A 74 10.12 1.21 16.61
CA ASN A 74 9.13 0.36 15.92
C ASN A 74 8.68 -0.84 16.79
N GLY A 75 9.45 -1.23 17.77
CA GLY A 75 9.05 -2.25 18.74
C GLY A 75 7.74 -1.91 19.46
N THR A 76 7.50 -0.62 19.72
CA THR A 76 6.31 -0.12 20.41
C THR A 76 5.37 0.70 19.52
N SER A 77 5.89 1.37 18.49
CA SER A 77 5.17 2.41 17.70
C SER A 77 5.20 2.15 16.19
N ALA A 78 5.21 0.88 15.78
CA ALA A 78 5.22 0.55 14.35
C ALA A 78 3.94 1.02 13.62
N LEU A 79 2.78 0.96 14.31
CA LEU A 79 1.50 1.41 13.74
C LEU A 79 1.53 2.92 13.47
N GLU A 80 1.88 3.71 14.48
CA GLU A 80 1.93 5.16 14.40
C GLU A 80 2.96 5.64 13.37
N ASN A 81 4.09 4.97 13.28
CA ASN A 81 5.12 5.27 12.30
C ASN A 81 4.67 4.94 10.87
N ALA A 82 4.01 3.78 10.66
CA ALA A 82 3.44 3.40 9.37
C ALA A 82 2.34 4.38 8.94
N GLU A 83 1.46 4.79 9.85
CA GLU A 83 0.42 5.78 9.57
C GLU A 83 1.01 7.13 9.17
N THR A 84 1.97 7.63 9.94
CA THR A 84 2.67 8.89 9.64
C THR A 84 3.33 8.84 8.26
N SER A 85 4.03 7.76 7.94
CA SER A 85 4.68 7.57 6.65
C SER A 85 3.66 7.48 5.51
N ALA A 86 2.55 6.76 5.70
CA ALA A 86 1.47 6.66 4.72
C ALA A 86 0.84 8.03 4.42
N HIS A 87 0.56 8.84 5.46
CA HIS A 87 0.07 10.21 5.30
C HIS A 87 1.08 11.11 4.57
N GLY A 88 2.35 11.02 4.91
CA GLY A 88 3.41 11.76 4.21
C GLY A 88 3.44 11.47 2.71
N ARG A 89 3.25 10.22 2.31
CA ARG A 89 3.23 9.76 0.92
C ARG A 89 1.97 10.18 0.16
N SER A 90 0.79 10.06 0.76
CA SER A 90 -0.46 10.50 0.12
C SER A 90 -0.47 12.01 -0.11
N LEU A 91 0.05 12.80 0.83
CA LEU A 91 0.18 14.25 0.70
C LEU A 91 1.20 14.63 -0.38
N ALA A 92 2.32 13.91 -0.49
CA ALA A 92 3.28 14.10 -1.56
C ALA A 92 2.67 13.77 -2.94
N ALA A 93 1.91 12.68 -3.04
CA ALA A 93 1.21 12.28 -4.26
C ALA A 93 0.15 13.32 -4.68
N LEU A 94 -0.45 14.03 -3.73
CA LEU A 94 -1.35 15.16 -3.98
C LEU A 94 -0.62 16.43 -4.43
N GLY A 95 0.72 16.48 -4.32
CA GLY A 95 1.53 17.66 -4.64
C GLY A 95 1.93 18.51 -3.41
N ILE A 96 1.60 18.07 -2.19
CA ILE A 96 1.97 18.74 -0.93
C ILE A 96 3.22 18.10 -0.34
N GLY A 97 4.28 17.98 -1.12
CA GLY A 97 5.53 17.32 -0.72
C GLY A 97 6.75 18.23 -0.71
N GLY A 98 6.65 19.42 -1.32
CA GLY A 98 7.82 20.21 -1.72
C GLY A 98 8.52 19.56 -2.91
N THR A 99 9.85 19.67 -2.99
CA THR A 99 10.65 19.09 -4.09
C THR A 99 10.96 17.61 -3.89
N GLU A 100 10.76 17.07 -2.68
CA GLU A 100 11.12 15.71 -2.33
C GLU A 100 9.88 14.90 -1.95
N PHE A 101 9.71 13.74 -2.57
CA PHE A 101 8.57 12.85 -2.30
C PHE A 101 8.62 12.28 -0.88
N ALA A 102 9.80 11.85 -0.42
CA ALA A 102 10.01 11.41 0.95
C ALA A 102 9.86 12.58 1.94
N SER A 103 9.27 12.32 3.10
CA SER A 103 9.21 13.30 4.20
C SER A 103 10.52 13.32 5.01
N ALA A 104 10.73 14.37 5.77
CA ALA A 104 11.85 14.45 6.71
C ALA A 104 11.88 13.26 7.68
N ASN A 105 10.70 12.82 8.13
CA ASN A 105 10.53 11.68 9.03
C ASN A 105 11.01 10.37 8.38
N GLU A 106 10.63 10.12 7.12
CA GLU A 106 11.05 8.92 6.38
C GLU A 106 12.56 8.88 6.16
N VAL A 107 13.16 10.02 5.76
CA VAL A 107 14.61 10.11 5.52
C VAL A 107 15.40 9.91 6.82
N GLN A 108 14.96 10.51 7.92
CA GLN A 108 15.57 10.31 9.24
C GLN A 108 15.47 8.85 9.69
N ASN A 109 14.31 8.22 9.55
CA ASN A 109 14.14 6.80 9.87
C ASN A 109 15.05 5.91 9.02
N ALA A 110 15.16 6.17 7.72
CA ALA A 110 16.04 5.43 6.82
C ALA A 110 17.53 5.56 7.21
N ILE A 111 17.97 6.78 7.56
CA ILE A 111 19.34 7.02 8.04
C ILE A 111 19.59 6.26 9.36
N HIS A 112 18.65 6.31 10.30
CA HIS A 112 18.75 5.56 11.56
C HIS A 112 18.82 4.03 11.35
N GLN A 113 18.09 3.50 10.39
CA GLN A 113 18.14 2.08 10.06
C GLN A 113 19.47 1.69 9.40
N GLN A 114 20.04 2.54 8.54
CA GLN A 114 21.31 2.30 7.87
C GLN A 114 22.54 2.46 8.78
N SER A 115 22.44 3.25 9.85
CA SER A 115 23.56 3.47 10.81
C SER A 115 23.74 2.31 11.81
N LYS A 116 22.85 1.33 11.84
CA LYS A 116 23.01 0.11 12.64
C LYS A 116 23.82 -0.93 11.88
N PRO A 117 24.73 -1.70 12.55
CA PRO A 117 25.46 -2.77 11.88
C PRO A 117 24.49 -3.78 11.25
N ALA A 118 24.90 -4.37 10.13
CA ALA A 118 24.12 -5.18 9.19
C ALA A 118 23.36 -6.41 9.75
N ASN A 119 23.35 -6.63 11.07
CA ASN A 119 22.54 -7.68 11.72
C ASN A 119 21.05 -7.34 11.84
N SER A 120 20.63 -6.17 11.37
CA SER A 120 19.22 -5.77 11.25
C SER A 120 18.83 -5.53 9.79
N ALA A 121 19.26 -6.42 8.88
CA ALA A 121 18.73 -6.44 7.52
C ALA A 121 17.20 -6.49 7.63
N LYS A 122 16.53 -5.52 6.97
CA LYS A 122 15.07 -5.58 6.78
C LYS A 122 14.74 -6.99 6.32
N PRO A 123 13.96 -7.77 7.05
CA PRO A 123 13.60 -9.11 6.59
C PRO A 123 13.09 -8.95 5.17
N ALA A 124 13.54 -9.78 4.23
CA ALA A 124 12.91 -9.83 2.92
C ALA A 124 11.41 -9.95 3.19
N ALA A 125 10.62 -9.05 2.60
CA ALA A 125 9.18 -9.07 2.77
C ALA A 125 8.74 -10.50 2.54
N LYS A 126 8.23 -11.17 3.59
CA LYS A 126 7.49 -12.40 3.36
C LYS A 126 6.42 -12.03 2.36
N PRO A 127 6.18 -12.84 1.31
CA PRO A 127 5.01 -12.63 0.48
C PRO A 127 3.84 -12.39 1.44
N LEU A 128 3.05 -11.32 1.23
CA LEU A 128 1.80 -11.15 1.96
C LEU A 128 1.19 -12.54 2.01
N ASP A 129 0.89 -13.03 3.20
CA ASP A 129 0.10 -14.25 3.36
C ASP A 129 -1.28 -13.89 2.80
N ARG A 130 -1.35 -13.97 1.48
CA ARG A 130 -2.56 -13.73 0.73
C ARG A 130 -3.42 -14.90 1.13
N GLN A 131 -4.40 -14.65 2.01
CA GLN A 131 -5.42 -15.66 2.23
C GLN A 131 -5.90 -16.07 0.85
N LEU A 132 -5.53 -17.29 0.46
CA LEU A 132 -5.99 -17.86 -0.80
C LEU A 132 -7.52 -17.85 -0.74
N ARG A 133 -8.11 -17.36 -1.81
CA ARG A 133 -9.57 -17.38 -1.95
C ARG A 133 -10.07 -18.81 -1.81
N THR A 134 -11.24 -18.97 -1.22
CA THR A 134 -11.87 -20.28 -1.11
C THR A 134 -12.18 -20.83 -2.51
N LYS A 135 -12.35 -22.13 -2.60
CA LYS A 135 -12.71 -22.77 -3.88
C LYS A 135 -13.99 -22.17 -4.46
N GLU A 136 -15.00 -21.91 -3.64
CA GLU A 136 -16.28 -21.32 -4.04
C GLU A 136 -16.10 -19.89 -4.59
N GLU A 137 -15.25 -19.07 -3.97
CA GLU A 137 -14.93 -17.73 -4.47
C GLU A 137 -14.21 -17.77 -5.81
N LEU A 138 -13.29 -18.71 -5.99
CA LEU A 138 -12.55 -18.91 -7.23
C LEU A 138 -13.46 -19.44 -8.36
N GLU A 139 -14.34 -20.38 -8.06
CA GLU A 139 -15.36 -20.87 -9.00
C GLU A 139 -16.27 -19.73 -9.47
N THR A 140 -16.74 -18.91 -8.55
CA THR A 140 -17.56 -17.73 -8.87
C THR A 140 -16.84 -16.79 -9.84
N LEU A 141 -15.54 -16.53 -9.61
CA LEU A 141 -14.73 -15.70 -10.51
C LEU A 141 -14.55 -16.31 -11.90
N ILE A 142 -14.35 -17.63 -11.99
CA ILE A 142 -14.22 -18.34 -13.27
C ILE A 142 -15.53 -18.29 -14.06
N TYR A 143 -16.66 -18.58 -13.41
CA TYR A 143 -17.98 -18.60 -14.07
C TYR A 143 -18.50 -17.19 -14.40
N ALA A 144 -18.00 -16.14 -13.74
CA ALA A 144 -18.31 -14.76 -14.10
C ALA A 144 -17.67 -14.32 -15.44
N ALA A 145 -16.70 -15.04 -15.95
CA ALA A 145 -16.11 -14.77 -17.27
C ALA A 145 -17.08 -15.22 -18.37
N THR A 146 -17.58 -14.27 -19.16
CA THR A 146 -18.56 -14.50 -20.25
C THR A 146 -17.92 -14.62 -21.63
N SER A 147 -16.58 -14.56 -21.73
CA SER A 147 -15.83 -14.79 -22.98
C SER A 147 -14.47 -15.42 -22.69
N PRO A 148 -13.85 -16.10 -23.69
CA PRO A 148 -12.52 -16.68 -23.55
C PRO A 148 -11.44 -15.64 -23.18
N GLU A 149 -11.56 -14.39 -23.67
CA GLU A 149 -10.64 -13.30 -23.38
C GLU A 149 -10.75 -12.91 -21.90
N LEU A 150 -11.99 -12.73 -21.38
CA LEU A 150 -12.23 -12.44 -19.97
C LEU A 150 -11.74 -13.56 -19.06
N LEU A 151 -11.98 -14.82 -19.44
CA LEU A 151 -11.45 -15.97 -18.71
C LEU A 151 -9.91 -15.95 -18.65
N THR A 152 -9.27 -15.56 -19.73
CA THR A 152 -7.80 -15.41 -19.77
C THR A 152 -7.32 -14.30 -18.81
N VAL A 153 -8.03 -13.18 -18.72
CA VAL A 153 -7.73 -12.08 -17.78
C VAL A 153 -7.88 -12.56 -16.35
N VAL A 154 -8.99 -13.21 -16.03
CA VAL A 154 -9.24 -13.79 -14.70
C VAL A 154 -8.13 -14.80 -14.35
N TRP A 155 -7.81 -15.71 -15.25
CA TRP A 155 -6.77 -16.72 -15.04
C TRP A 155 -5.41 -16.09 -14.73
N LYS A 156 -4.99 -15.05 -15.46
CA LYS A 156 -3.73 -14.35 -15.24
C LYS A 156 -3.69 -13.62 -13.88
N ALA A 157 -4.83 -13.19 -13.36
CA ALA A 157 -4.94 -12.51 -12.08
C ALA A 157 -4.92 -13.46 -10.86
N LEU A 158 -5.09 -14.79 -11.06
CA LEU A 158 -5.01 -15.77 -9.99
C LEU A 158 -3.55 -16.04 -9.59
N ALA A 159 -3.34 -16.29 -8.28
CA ALA A 159 -2.07 -16.81 -7.77
C ALA A 159 -1.80 -18.24 -8.30
N PRO A 160 -0.54 -18.71 -8.36
CA PRO A 160 -0.23 -20.06 -8.83
C PRO A 160 -1.02 -21.15 -8.07
N GLU A 161 -1.09 -21.04 -6.74
CA GLU A 161 -1.79 -21.97 -5.85
C GLU A 161 -3.31 -21.96 -6.09
N GLU A 162 -3.88 -20.78 -6.36
CA GLU A 162 -5.30 -20.62 -6.70
C GLU A 162 -5.62 -21.24 -8.06
N ARG A 163 -4.72 -21.15 -9.04
CA ARG A 163 -4.88 -21.80 -10.36
C ARG A 163 -4.92 -23.31 -10.25
N ASP A 164 -4.14 -23.88 -9.33
CA ASP A 164 -4.15 -25.33 -9.11
C ASP A 164 -5.49 -25.81 -8.58
N ILE A 165 -6.15 -25.01 -7.72
CA ILE A 165 -7.47 -25.35 -7.15
C ILE A 165 -8.57 -25.39 -8.23
N VAL A 166 -8.53 -24.49 -9.23
CA VAL A 166 -9.64 -24.33 -10.22
C VAL A 166 -9.24 -24.67 -11.65
N ARG A 167 -8.12 -25.34 -11.86
CA ARG A 167 -7.57 -25.65 -13.19
C ARG A 167 -8.58 -26.39 -14.08
N GLU A 168 -9.18 -27.45 -13.56
CA GLU A 168 -10.16 -28.28 -14.31
C GLU A 168 -11.43 -27.49 -14.61
N ILE A 169 -11.90 -26.69 -13.68
CA ILE A 169 -13.10 -25.87 -13.82
C ILE A 169 -12.88 -24.79 -14.88
N ALA A 170 -11.74 -24.11 -14.84
CA ALA A 170 -11.40 -23.10 -15.84
C ALA A 170 -11.24 -23.69 -17.26
N ALA A 171 -10.67 -24.88 -17.39
CA ALA A 171 -10.56 -25.59 -18.68
C ALA A 171 -11.94 -25.93 -19.23
N SER A 172 -12.80 -26.56 -18.41
CA SER A 172 -14.17 -26.93 -18.81
C SER A 172 -15.03 -25.72 -19.18
N HIS A 173 -14.93 -24.62 -18.41
CA HIS A 173 -15.65 -23.38 -18.71
C HIS A 173 -15.14 -22.72 -20.00
N GLY A 174 -13.83 -22.74 -20.23
CA GLY A 174 -13.21 -22.23 -21.46
C GLY A 174 -13.64 -22.97 -22.72
N GLU A 175 -13.84 -24.29 -22.65
CA GLU A 175 -14.36 -25.07 -23.76
C GLU A 175 -15.82 -24.72 -24.08
N LYS A 176 -16.67 -24.54 -23.08
CA LYS A 176 -18.05 -24.08 -23.25
C LYS A 176 -18.13 -22.73 -23.93
N LEU A 177 -17.34 -21.74 -23.46
CA LEU A 177 -17.31 -20.40 -24.03
C LEU A 177 -16.86 -20.38 -25.50
N LYS A 178 -15.95 -21.27 -25.91
CA LYS A 178 -15.54 -21.41 -27.32
C LYS A 178 -16.66 -22.02 -28.18
N GLY A 179 -17.34 -23.03 -27.68
CA GLY A 179 -18.44 -23.68 -28.41
C GLY A 179 -19.68 -22.77 -28.61
N GLU A 180 -19.88 -21.78 -27.72
CA GLU A 180 -20.94 -20.77 -27.84
C GLU A 180 -20.59 -19.64 -28.84
N GLN A 181 -19.33 -19.43 -29.17
CA GLN A 181 -18.89 -18.47 -30.18
C GLN A 181 -18.96 -19.02 -31.63
N ASP A 182 -18.91 -20.36 -31.77
CA ASP A 182 -18.91 -21.04 -33.07
C ASP A 182 -20.33 -21.50 -33.49
N ALA A 183 -21.36 -21.22 -32.70
CA ALA A 183 -22.74 -21.56 -32.94
C ALA A 183 -23.61 -20.34 -33.33
#